data_87d8e1f4ae9530576b97885b8dfc5cbc
#
_entry.id   87d8e1f4ae9530576b97885b8dfc5cbc
#
_cell.length_a   1.000
_cell.length_b   1.000
_cell.length_c   1.000
_cell.angle_alpha   90.00
_cell.angle_beta   90.00
_cell.angle_gamma   90.00
#
_symmetry.space_group_name_H-M   'P 1'
#
loop_
_entity.id
_entity.type
_entity.pdbx_description
1 polymer ?
#
loop_
_entity_poly.entity_id
_entity_poly.type
_entity_poly.pdbx_seq_one_letter_code
_entity_poly.pdbx_strand_id
1 'polypeptide(L)'
;MKQSKYFAMGGGLDLKTPLLQSDPGRLLIAKNVEQKITGGYRRVDGYIKYDTNIVPGEGSILGVWFYDGKVYAFRNAVGGATAAMHESTGTGWTAKKTGLSPGGRYEFVNYNFGTSKMMYGVSGTHKAFQWDGTTWTDITVGWATDTPQHIIAHKNYLFLSYDQSVVNSDLGVPTAYTGVGGANEIRIEDGVTGFMQMAGGVLGIFGRNSTNLLSGSSATDFNMSNLSEHGNRIGAIEWSLQQLGARVRYFDDRGVTELGASDRFGDFQDAMISVNINDWLLPKKNL
;
A
#
# COMPACT_ATOMS: atom_id res chain seq x y z
N MET A 1 -11.35 6.57 -55.70
CA MET A 1 -12.03 6.32 -54.43
C MET A 1 -11.13 6.83 -53.28
N LYS A 2 -11.58 7.79 -52.46
CA LYS A 2 -10.86 8.16 -51.24
C LYS A 2 -11.10 7.04 -50.18
N GLN A 3 -10.07 6.30 -49.83
CA GLN A 3 -10.15 5.39 -48.69
C GLN A 3 -10.00 6.16 -47.40
N SER A 4 -11.03 6.16 -46.57
CA SER A 4 -10.95 6.67 -45.18
C SER A 4 -10.39 5.58 -44.30
N LYS A 5 -9.25 5.83 -43.66
CA LYS A 5 -8.70 4.93 -42.63
C LYS A 5 -9.13 5.45 -41.24
N TYR A 6 -9.70 4.57 -40.45
CA TYR A 6 -10.04 4.84 -39.06
C TYR A 6 -8.99 4.18 -38.14
N PHE A 7 -8.47 4.95 -37.17
CA PHE A 7 -7.54 4.43 -36.19
C PHE A 7 -8.20 4.47 -34.82
N ALA A 8 -8.15 3.34 -34.10
CA ALA A 8 -8.58 3.31 -32.71
C ALA A 8 -7.55 4.04 -31.84
N MET A 9 -7.96 5.14 -31.21
CA MET A 9 -7.12 5.94 -30.31
C MET A 9 -7.24 5.37 -28.90
N GLY A 10 -6.37 4.46 -28.50
CA GLY A 10 -6.49 3.76 -27.20
C GLY A 10 -5.29 2.89 -26.84
N GLY A 11 -4.22 2.92 -27.62
CA GLY A 11 -3.04 2.06 -27.41
C GLY A 11 -2.13 2.46 -26.24
N GLY A 12 -2.46 3.53 -25.51
CA GLY A 12 -1.64 4.03 -24.40
C GLY A 12 -0.37 4.77 -24.85
N LEU A 13 0.50 5.07 -23.89
CA LEU A 13 1.81 5.67 -24.11
C LEU A 13 2.82 4.58 -24.46
N ASP A 14 3.55 4.76 -25.55
CA ASP A 14 4.61 3.86 -26.00
C ASP A 14 5.88 4.66 -26.29
N LEU A 15 6.87 4.52 -25.45
CA LEU A 15 8.17 5.20 -25.54
C LEU A 15 9.30 4.28 -25.98
N LYS A 16 9.00 3.00 -26.22
CA LYS A 16 9.99 1.96 -26.55
C LYS A 16 9.97 1.57 -28.01
N THR A 17 8.79 1.46 -28.61
CA THR A 17 8.67 1.01 -30.00
C THR A 17 9.13 2.09 -30.96
N PRO A 18 10.01 1.78 -31.93
CA PRO A 18 10.39 2.73 -32.97
C PRO A 18 9.18 3.26 -33.74
N LEU A 19 9.20 4.54 -34.10
CA LEU A 19 8.05 5.24 -34.68
C LEU A 19 7.44 4.53 -35.92
N LEU A 20 8.27 3.93 -36.74
CA LEU A 20 7.84 3.21 -37.96
C LEU A 20 7.21 1.83 -37.66
N GLN A 21 7.40 1.31 -36.44
CA GLN A 21 6.88 0.03 -35.99
C GLN A 21 5.74 0.18 -34.98
N SER A 22 5.47 1.41 -34.55
CA SER A 22 4.45 1.68 -33.55
C SER A 22 3.05 1.51 -34.16
N ASP A 23 2.17 0.81 -33.44
CA ASP A 23 0.79 0.65 -33.85
C ASP A 23 0.06 1.99 -33.91
N PRO A 24 -0.82 2.20 -34.90
CA PRO A 24 -1.66 3.39 -34.97
C PRO A 24 -2.51 3.57 -33.68
N GLY A 25 -2.58 4.78 -33.17
CA GLY A 25 -3.39 5.09 -31.99
C GLY A 25 -2.63 5.06 -30.67
N ARG A 26 -1.34 4.74 -30.68
CA ARG A 26 -0.45 4.91 -29.52
C ARG A 26 0.03 6.34 -29.41
N LEU A 27 0.28 6.80 -28.18
CA LEU A 27 0.81 8.13 -27.88
C LEU A 27 2.32 8.06 -27.71
N LEU A 28 3.04 8.96 -28.34
CA LEU A 28 4.47 9.18 -28.10
C LEU A 28 4.71 10.19 -26.96
N ILE A 29 3.73 11.06 -26.72
CA ILE A 29 3.73 12.02 -25.63
C ILE A 29 2.31 12.06 -25.06
N ALA A 30 2.20 11.90 -23.74
CA ALA A 30 0.93 12.02 -23.02
C ALA A 30 1.13 13.00 -21.86
N LYS A 31 0.39 14.10 -21.85
CA LYS A 31 0.41 15.09 -20.77
C LYS A 31 -1.02 15.51 -20.44
N ASN A 32 -1.41 15.32 -19.20
CA ASN A 32 -2.75 15.63 -18.69
C ASN A 32 -3.89 14.94 -19.49
N VAL A 33 -3.64 13.74 -19.96
CA VAL A 33 -4.63 12.91 -20.66
C VAL A 33 -4.70 11.53 -20.01
N GLU A 34 -5.89 10.96 -20.04
CA GLU A 34 -6.15 9.59 -19.58
C GLU A 34 -6.94 8.83 -20.64
N GLN A 35 -6.86 7.51 -20.61
CA GLN A 35 -7.63 6.66 -21.50
C GLN A 35 -9.06 6.55 -21.00
N LYS A 36 -10.04 6.69 -21.91
CA LYS A 36 -11.44 6.42 -21.59
C LYS A 36 -11.75 4.94 -21.59
N ILE A 37 -12.64 4.50 -20.70
CA ILE A 37 -13.15 3.12 -20.66
C ILE A 37 -13.85 2.77 -21.99
N THR A 38 -14.49 3.74 -22.63
CA THR A 38 -15.19 3.58 -23.91
C THR A 38 -14.26 3.71 -25.14
N GLY A 39 -12.96 3.77 -24.92
CA GLY A 39 -11.95 4.00 -25.95
C GLY A 39 -11.63 5.48 -26.18
N GLY A 40 -10.46 5.75 -26.77
CA GLY A 40 -9.93 7.09 -26.98
C GLY A 40 -9.30 7.69 -25.74
N TYR A 41 -8.96 8.97 -25.83
CA TYR A 41 -8.33 9.73 -24.74
C TYR A 41 -9.20 10.89 -24.33
N ARG A 42 -9.16 11.27 -23.06
CA ARG A 42 -9.74 12.50 -22.55
C ARG A 42 -8.72 13.25 -21.71
N ARG A 43 -8.97 14.53 -21.51
CA ARG A 43 -8.22 15.32 -20.56
C ARG A 43 -8.52 14.82 -19.14
N VAL A 44 -7.50 14.75 -18.30
CA VAL A 44 -7.68 14.51 -16.87
C VAL A 44 -8.51 15.64 -16.28
N ASP A 45 -9.54 15.28 -15.52
CA ASP A 45 -10.41 16.24 -14.86
C ASP A 45 -9.62 17.07 -13.83
N GLY A 46 -10.07 18.30 -13.58
CA GLY A 46 -9.52 19.14 -12.51
C GLY A 46 -9.85 18.55 -11.13
N TYR A 47 -9.24 19.11 -10.11
CA TYR A 47 -9.52 18.78 -8.72
C TYR A 47 -9.91 20.03 -7.94
N ILE A 48 -10.68 19.81 -6.87
CA ILE A 48 -10.96 20.81 -5.86
C ILE A 48 -10.32 20.37 -4.54
N LYS A 49 -9.92 21.33 -3.73
CA LYS A 49 -9.40 21.02 -2.40
C LYS A 49 -10.51 20.46 -1.52
N TYR A 50 -10.23 19.39 -0.80
CA TYR A 50 -11.15 18.83 0.19
C TYR A 50 -11.38 19.80 1.37
N ASP A 51 -10.31 20.40 1.86
CA ASP A 51 -10.35 21.44 2.89
C ASP A 51 -9.66 22.71 2.38
N THR A 52 -10.24 23.87 2.68
CA THR A 52 -9.70 25.17 2.24
C THR A 52 -8.43 25.53 2.98
N ASN A 53 -8.25 25.04 4.21
CA ASN A 53 -7.10 25.29 5.04
C ASN A 53 -6.07 24.15 4.91
N ILE A 54 -4.81 24.50 5.06
CA ILE A 54 -3.73 23.51 5.11
C ILE A 54 -3.70 22.84 6.49
N VAL A 55 -3.28 21.58 6.53
CA VAL A 55 -3.04 20.85 7.78
C VAL A 55 -2.02 21.62 8.62
N PRO A 56 -2.31 21.94 9.90
CA PRO A 56 -1.35 22.63 10.78
C PRO A 56 -0.03 21.86 10.92
N GLY A 57 1.08 22.58 10.99
CA GLY A 57 2.42 22.00 11.14
C GLY A 57 3.36 22.40 10.01
N GLU A 58 4.46 21.68 9.89
CA GLU A 58 5.51 21.94 8.89
C GLU A 58 5.96 20.67 8.15
N GLY A 59 6.73 20.83 7.09
CA GLY A 59 7.19 19.72 6.25
C GLY A 59 6.07 19.07 5.45
N SER A 60 6.32 17.85 4.99
CA SER A 60 5.37 17.04 4.22
C SER A 60 4.25 16.49 5.10
N ILE A 61 3.14 16.13 4.48
CA ILE A 61 2.12 15.29 5.12
C ILE A 61 2.70 13.88 5.26
N LEU A 62 2.66 13.33 6.46
CA LEU A 62 3.21 12.01 6.78
C LEU A 62 2.23 10.87 6.49
N GLY A 63 0.94 11.18 6.51
CA GLY A 63 -0.14 10.24 6.16
C GLY A 63 -1.49 10.92 6.12
N VAL A 64 -2.39 10.39 5.32
CA VAL A 64 -3.80 10.80 5.24
C VAL A 64 -4.67 9.57 5.21
N TRP A 65 -5.74 9.56 5.99
CA TRP A 65 -6.67 8.44 6.03
C TRP A 65 -8.12 8.87 6.21
N PHE A 66 -9.03 8.04 5.73
CA PHE A 66 -10.47 8.24 5.87
C PHE A 66 -11.03 7.21 6.86
N TYR A 67 -11.64 7.69 7.93
CA TYR A 67 -12.26 6.85 8.94
C TYR A 67 -13.53 7.52 9.49
N ASP A 68 -14.60 6.75 9.61
CA ASP A 68 -15.90 7.16 10.16
C ASP A 68 -16.44 8.50 9.60
N GLY A 69 -16.42 8.63 8.25
CA GLY A 69 -16.91 9.83 7.58
C GLY A 69 -15.97 11.05 7.64
N LYS A 70 -14.79 10.93 8.25
CA LYS A 70 -13.85 12.01 8.48
C LYS A 70 -12.49 11.73 7.85
N VAL A 71 -11.79 12.81 7.49
CA VAL A 71 -10.40 12.75 7.01
C VAL A 71 -9.46 13.10 8.14
N TYR A 72 -8.47 12.24 8.36
CA TYR A 72 -7.39 12.45 9.32
C TYR A 72 -6.09 12.65 8.56
N ALA A 73 -5.27 13.60 9.01
CA ALA A 73 -3.96 13.89 8.43
C ALA A 73 -2.91 13.96 9.53
N PHE A 74 -1.74 13.43 9.24
CA PHE A 74 -0.59 13.43 10.15
C PHE A 74 0.50 14.33 9.58
N ARG A 75 1.03 15.21 10.43
CA ARG A 75 2.07 16.16 10.05
C ARG A 75 2.96 16.49 11.24
N ASN A 76 4.23 16.84 10.98
CA ASN A 76 5.09 17.36 12.02
C ASN A 76 4.54 18.69 12.55
N ALA A 77 4.63 18.89 13.85
CA ALA A 77 4.34 20.18 14.48
C ALA A 77 5.39 21.22 14.03
N VAL A 78 5.06 22.49 14.19
CA VAL A 78 6.01 23.58 13.94
C VAL A 78 7.24 23.40 14.83
N GLY A 79 8.43 23.49 14.26
CA GLY A 79 9.72 23.20 14.91
C GLY A 79 10.16 21.75 14.83
N GLY A 80 9.37 20.86 14.19
CA GLY A 80 9.75 19.48 13.83
C GLY A 80 9.99 18.51 14.97
N ALA A 81 9.85 18.92 16.24
CA ALA A 81 10.18 18.10 17.40
C ALA A 81 9.16 16.99 17.69
N THR A 82 7.93 17.14 17.23
CA THR A 82 6.84 16.16 17.38
C THR A 82 5.99 16.11 16.13
N ALA A 83 5.10 15.13 16.05
CA ALA A 83 4.05 15.07 15.06
C ALA A 83 2.66 15.09 15.71
N ALA A 84 1.64 15.38 14.93
CA ALA A 84 0.27 15.44 15.39
C ALA A 84 -0.70 14.86 14.34
N MET A 85 -1.78 14.26 14.84
CA MET A 85 -2.94 13.86 14.05
C MET A 85 -3.99 14.96 14.09
N HIS A 86 -4.48 15.35 12.94
CA HIS A 86 -5.52 16.36 12.77
C HIS A 86 -6.73 15.74 12.07
N GLU A 87 -7.92 16.10 12.51
CA GLU A 87 -9.21 15.77 11.89
C GLU A 87 -9.69 16.98 11.08
N SER A 88 -10.09 16.75 9.83
CA SER A 88 -10.70 17.81 9.01
C SER A 88 -12.14 18.09 9.46
N THR A 89 -12.45 19.37 9.58
CA THR A 89 -13.82 19.85 9.81
C THR A 89 -14.53 20.28 8.52
N GLY A 90 -13.85 20.12 7.35
CA GLY A 90 -14.31 20.63 6.05
C GLY A 90 -13.96 22.10 5.79
N THR A 91 -13.72 22.87 6.85
CA THR A 91 -13.32 24.28 6.79
C THR A 91 -12.08 24.59 7.64
N GLY A 92 -11.42 23.55 8.13
CA GLY A 92 -10.22 23.62 8.96
C GLY A 92 -9.86 22.29 9.56
N TRP A 93 -8.89 22.30 10.50
CA TRP A 93 -8.33 21.12 11.11
C TRP A 93 -8.32 21.22 12.63
N THR A 94 -8.76 20.18 13.31
CA THR A 94 -8.72 20.06 14.78
C THR A 94 -7.71 18.98 15.17
N ALA A 95 -6.77 19.32 16.06
CA ALA A 95 -5.82 18.35 16.58
C ALA A 95 -6.53 17.32 17.46
N LYS A 96 -6.29 16.04 17.20
CA LYS A 96 -6.85 14.90 17.96
C LYS A 96 -5.79 14.19 18.80
N LYS A 97 -4.57 14.12 18.30
CA LYS A 97 -3.42 13.56 19.04
C LYS A 97 -2.18 14.40 18.74
N THR A 98 -1.48 14.79 19.79
CA THR A 98 -0.22 15.55 19.72
C THR A 98 0.88 14.79 20.43
N GLY A 99 2.14 15.25 20.27
CA GLY A 99 3.29 14.67 20.95
C GLY A 99 3.69 13.29 20.39
N LEU A 100 3.34 12.98 19.14
CA LEU A 100 3.83 11.79 18.45
C LEU A 100 5.30 11.99 18.07
N SER A 101 6.05 10.90 17.90
CA SER A 101 7.41 10.97 17.33
C SER A 101 7.37 11.58 15.94
N PRO A 102 8.29 12.49 15.60
CA PRO A 102 8.28 13.18 14.32
C PRO A 102 8.74 12.25 13.19
N GLY A 103 8.39 12.63 11.96
CA GLY A 103 8.78 11.89 10.77
C GLY A 103 7.99 10.60 10.58
N GLY A 104 8.60 9.67 9.84
CA GLY A 104 7.95 8.42 9.43
C GLY A 104 6.98 8.60 8.27
N ARG A 105 6.41 7.50 7.85
CA ARG A 105 5.31 7.47 6.88
C ARG A 105 4.21 6.59 7.43
N TYR A 106 3.02 7.14 7.51
CA TYR A 106 1.90 6.43 8.12
C TYR A 106 1.22 5.48 7.13
N GLU A 107 0.97 4.27 7.58
CA GLU A 107 0.13 3.27 6.94
C GLU A 107 -1.04 2.90 7.84
N PHE A 108 -2.21 2.59 7.25
CA PHE A 108 -3.44 2.44 8.00
C PHE A 108 -4.27 1.28 7.50
N VAL A 109 -5.09 0.76 8.39
CA VAL A 109 -6.17 -0.17 8.07
C VAL A 109 -7.40 0.13 8.91
N ASN A 110 -8.59 0.09 8.30
CA ASN A 110 -9.86 0.12 9.02
C ASN A 110 -10.38 -1.30 9.14
N TYR A 111 -10.53 -1.80 10.36
CA TYR A 111 -11.01 -3.16 10.58
C TYR A 111 -11.92 -3.25 11.82
N ASN A 112 -12.80 -4.27 11.82
CA ASN A 112 -13.64 -4.60 12.98
C ASN A 112 -13.21 -5.96 13.54
N PHE A 113 -12.56 -5.94 14.69
CA PHE A 113 -12.12 -7.16 15.39
C PHE A 113 -13.20 -7.74 16.33
N GLY A 114 -14.42 -7.25 16.30
CA GLY A 114 -15.51 -7.86 17.06
C GLY A 114 -16.56 -6.90 17.62
N THR A 115 -16.20 -5.68 18.02
CA THR A 115 -17.14 -4.72 18.62
C THR A 115 -17.53 -3.60 17.67
N SER A 116 -16.55 -2.87 17.17
CA SER A 116 -16.74 -1.75 16.24
C SER A 116 -15.58 -1.66 15.26
N LYS A 117 -15.84 -1.03 14.12
CA LYS A 117 -14.78 -0.72 13.16
C LYS A 117 -13.90 0.38 13.73
N MET A 118 -12.60 0.15 13.80
CA MET A 118 -11.61 1.12 14.26
C MET A 118 -10.57 1.37 13.18
N MET A 119 -9.86 2.49 13.27
CA MET A 119 -8.68 2.78 12.50
C MET A 119 -7.44 2.30 13.26
N TYR A 120 -6.60 1.53 12.59
CA TYR A 120 -5.29 1.10 13.08
C TYR A 120 -4.22 1.73 12.22
N GLY A 121 -3.07 2.10 12.82
CA GLY A 121 -2.00 2.73 12.05
C GLY A 121 -0.63 2.48 12.63
N VAL A 122 0.37 2.65 11.76
CA VAL A 122 1.81 2.56 12.05
C VAL A 122 2.55 3.68 11.34
N SER A 123 3.78 3.98 11.76
CA SER A 123 4.58 5.05 11.15
C SER A 123 6.06 4.74 11.01
N GLY A 124 6.54 3.64 11.61
CA GLY A 124 7.97 3.36 11.71
C GLY A 124 8.72 4.20 12.75
N THR A 125 8.06 5.15 13.44
CA THR A 125 8.72 6.06 14.42
C THR A 125 8.16 5.98 15.82
N HIS A 126 6.98 5.41 15.99
CA HIS A 126 6.34 5.14 17.27
C HIS A 126 5.53 3.85 17.22
N LYS A 127 4.99 3.44 18.35
CA LYS A 127 4.14 2.24 18.46
C LYS A 127 2.97 2.30 17.49
N ALA A 128 2.50 1.12 17.07
CA ALA A 128 1.21 1.01 16.43
C ALA A 128 0.10 1.56 17.33
N PHE A 129 -1.00 1.96 16.73
CA PHE A 129 -2.12 2.52 17.48
C PHE A 129 -3.47 2.07 16.93
N GLN A 130 -4.48 2.16 17.79
CA GLN A 130 -5.87 2.14 17.40
C GLN A 130 -6.57 3.46 17.73
N TRP A 131 -7.53 3.84 16.90
CA TRP A 131 -8.34 5.04 17.04
C TRP A 131 -9.82 4.70 16.81
N ASP A 132 -10.67 5.00 17.79
CA ASP A 132 -12.11 4.74 17.73
C ASP A 132 -12.95 5.95 17.29
N GLY A 133 -12.31 7.06 16.92
CA GLY A 133 -12.96 8.35 16.63
C GLY A 133 -12.82 9.35 17.78
N THR A 134 -12.44 8.89 18.98
CA THR A 134 -12.34 9.71 20.20
C THR A 134 -11.09 9.42 20.98
N THR A 135 -10.73 8.13 21.13
CA THR A 135 -9.67 7.65 22.00
C THR A 135 -8.52 7.06 21.18
N TRP A 136 -7.32 7.55 21.46
CA TRP A 136 -6.08 6.97 20.96
C TRP A 136 -5.54 5.95 21.95
N THR A 137 -5.27 4.73 21.50
CA THR A 137 -4.64 3.68 22.32
C THR A 137 -3.42 3.14 21.62
N ASP A 138 -2.28 3.17 22.30
CA ASP A 138 -1.05 2.57 21.79
C ASP A 138 -1.16 1.04 21.84
N ILE A 139 -0.72 0.39 20.79
CA ILE A 139 -0.58 -1.06 20.69
C ILE A 139 0.88 -1.41 21.02
N THR A 140 1.08 -2.26 22.02
CA THR A 140 2.41 -2.64 22.50
C THR A 140 2.66 -4.11 22.21
N VAL A 141 3.70 -4.40 21.43
CA VAL A 141 4.13 -5.77 21.15
C VAL A 141 5.08 -6.31 22.22
N GLY A 142 5.72 -5.40 22.97
CA GLY A 142 6.63 -5.76 24.06
C GLY A 142 8.10 -5.81 23.64
N TRP A 143 8.43 -5.37 22.44
CA TRP A 143 9.81 -5.30 21.97
C TRP A 143 10.50 -4.01 22.44
N ALA A 144 11.84 -4.07 22.56
CA ALA A 144 12.63 -2.92 22.97
C ALA A 144 12.48 -1.72 22.02
N THR A 145 12.40 -2.01 20.71
CA THR A 145 12.07 -1.01 19.69
C THR A 145 10.73 -1.41 19.07
N ASP A 146 9.68 -0.74 19.51
CA ASP A 146 8.30 -1.03 19.12
C ASP A 146 7.82 0.05 18.13
N THR A 147 8.38 0.02 16.93
CA THR A 147 8.13 0.99 15.86
C THR A 147 7.84 0.29 14.53
N PRO A 148 6.66 -0.35 14.41
CA PRO A 148 6.30 -1.09 13.20
C PRO A 148 6.14 -0.17 12.00
N GLN A 149 6.49 -0.69 10.81
CA GLN A 149 6.52 0.05 9.55
C GLN A 149 5.29 -0.18 8.68
N HIS A 150 4.81 -1.45 8.62
CA HIS A 150 3.65 -1.83 7.81
C HIS A 150 2.60 -2.53 8.65
N ILE A 151 1.33 -2.40 8.23
CA ILE A 151 0.17 -2.91 8.94
C ILE A 151 -0.87 -3.48 7.99
N ILE A 152 -1.45 -4.61 8.36
CA ILE A 152 -2.63 -5.14 7.68
C ILE A 152 -3.47 -5.96 8.66
N ALA A 153 -4.79 -5.96 8.45
CA ALA A 153 -5.70 -6.88 9.12
C ALA A 153 -6.00 -8.06 8.19
N HIS A 154 -5.78 -9.28 8.64
CA HIS A 154 -6.03 -10.50 7.89
C HIS A 154 -6.54 -11.61 8.79
N LYS A 155 -7.65 -12.26 8.39
CA LYS A 155 -8.27 -13.37 9.13
C LYS A 155 -8.45 -13.11 10.63
N ASN A 156 -8.89 -11.91 10.96
CA ASN A 156 -9.13 -11.46 12.33
C ASN A 156 -7.86 -11.38 13.21
N TYR A 157 -6.70 -11.22 12.58
CA TYR A 157 -5.43 -10.88 13.21
C TYR A 157 -4.94 -9.53 12.68
N LEU A 158 -4.27 -8.77 13.53
CA LEU A 158 -3.53 -7.57 13.13
C LEU A 158 -2.07 -7.96 12.92
N PHE A 159 -1.57 -7.79 11.70
CA PHE A 159 -0.18 -8.04 11.33
C PHE A 159 0.60 -6.74 11.33
N LEU A 160 1.77 -6.75 11.94
CA LEU A 160 2.72 -5.64 12.01
C LEU A 160 4.09 -6.10 11.52
N SER A 161 4.81 -5.23 10.80
CA SER A 161 6.18 -5.53 10.36
C SER A 161 7.24 -4.75 11.14
N TYR A 162 8.36 -5.41 11.39
CA TYR A 162 9.55 -4.87 12.05
C TYR A 162 10.78 -5.34 11.27
N ASP A 163 11.18 -4.59 10.25
CA ASP A 163 12.26 -4.97 9.33
C ASP A 163 12.04 -6.38 8.76
N GLN A 164 12.77 -7.40 9.22
CA GLN A 164 12.68 -8.79 8.76
C GLN A 164 11.68 -9.65 9.55
N SER A 165 10.98 -9.09 10.53
CA SER A 165 10.02 -9.79 11.34
C SER A 165 8.60 -9.30 11.10
N VAL A 166 7.68 -10.24 11.03
CA VAL A 166 6.24 -10.00 10.97
C VAL A 166 5.61 -10.64 12.21
N VAL A 167 4.84 -9.86 12.94
CA VAL A 167 4.09 -10.37 14.10
C VAL A 167 2.61 -10.24 13.85
N ASN A 168 1.84 -11.23 14.27
CA ASN A 168 0.39 -11.14 14.33
C ASN A 168 -0.10 -11.01 15.77
N SER A 169 -1.19 -10.30 15.97
CA SER A 169 -1.89 -10.21 17.25
C SER A 169 -2.52 -11.53 17.67
N ASP A 170 -3.08 -11.58 18.87
CA ASP A 170 -4.03 -12.62 19.26
C ASP A 170 -5.29 -12.54 18.40
N LEU A 171 -5.98 -13.67 18.22
CA LEU A 171 -7.19 -13.75 17.40
C LEU A 171 -8.29 -12.81 17.93
N GLY A 172 -8.71 -11.87 17.13
CA GLY A 172 -9.77 -10.90 17.47
C GLY A 172 -9.36 -9.84 18.48
N VAL A 173 -8.11 -9.83 18.96
CA VAL A 173 -7.61 -8.88 19.97
C VAL A 173 -6.38 -8.12 19.45
N PRO A 174 -6.56 -7.05 18.68
CA PRO A 174 -5.48 -6.36 17.99
C PRO A 174 -4.45 -5.68 18.91
N THR A 175 -4.75 -5.57 20.21
CA THR A 175 -3.88 -4.96 21.22
C THR A 175 -3.12 -5.99 22.06
N ALA A 176 -3.36 -7.29 21.86
CA ALA A 176 -2.70 -8.37 22.60
C ALA A 176 -1.77 -9.18 21.69
N TYR A 177 -0.57 -9.43 22.18
CA TYR A 177 0.49 -10.20 21.51
C TYR A 177 1.02 -11.26 22.47
N THR A 178 0.14 -12.22 22.80
CA THR A 178 0.45 -13.32 23.73
C THR A 178 0.48 -14.63 22.98
N GLY A 179 1.48 -15.47 23.15
CA GLY A 179 1.56 -16.76 22.46
C GLY A 179 0.36 -17.67 22.73
N VAL A 180 -0.32 -17.50 23.87
CA VAL A 180 -1.52 -18.26 24.25
C VAL A 180 -2.73 -17.87 23.38
N GLY A 181 -2.84 -16.62 22.96
CA GLY A 181 -3.93 -16.12 22.11
C GLY A 181 -3.68 -16.31 20.61
N GLY A 182 -2.56 -16.94 20.24
CA GLY A 182 -2.21 -17.18 18.85
C GLY A 182 -1.29 -16.14 18.23
N ALA A 183 -0.77 -15.19 19.01
CA ALA A 183 0.28 -14.30 18.55
C ALA A 183 1.55 -15.09 18.21
N ASN A 184 2.14 -14.75 17.08
CA ASN A 184 3.35 -15.42 16.59
C ASN A 184 4.25 -14.42 15.88
N GLU A 185 5.54 -14.72 15.84
CA GLU A 185 6.53 -14.03 15.04
C GLU A 185 6.93 -14.90 13.85
N ILE A 186 6.87 -14.33 12.66
CA ILE A 186 7.29 -14.94 11.41
C ILE A 186 8.51 -14.16 10.91
N ARG A 187 9.64 -14.81 10.79
CA ARG A 187 10.85 -14.21 10.22
C ARG A 187 10.91 -14.47 8.73
N ILE A 188 11.26 -13.44 7.96
CA ILE A 188 11.49 -13.52 6.54
C ILE A 188 12.95 -13.14 6.20
N GLU A 189 13.42 -13.55 5.02
CA GLU A 189 14.82 -13.35 4.61
C GLU A 189 15.17 -11.89 4.32
N ASP A 190 14.18 -11.08 3.99
CA ASP A 190 14.33 -9.72 3.47
C ASP A 190 13.51 -8.75 4.32
N GLY A 191 13.90 -7.45 4.33
CA GLY A 191 13.08 -6.43 4.99
C GLY A 191 11.70 -6.32 4.36
N VAL A 192 10.65 -6.27 5.21
CA VAL A 192 9.26 -6.14 4.73
C VAL A 192 9.08 -4.78 4.09
N THR A 193 8.59 -4.75 2.86
CA THR A 193 8.26 -3.53 2.11
C THR A 193 6.76 -3.29 2.01
N GLY A 194 5.96 -4.21 2.51
CA GLY A 194 4.51 -4.06 2.64
C GLY A 194 3.75 -5.38 2.64
N PHE A 195 2.47 -5.25 2.93
CA PHE A 195 1.50 -6.34 2.95
C PHE A 195 0.42 -6.13 1.91
N MET A 196 -0.12 -7.24 1.36
CA MET A 196 -1.29 -7.15 0.50
C MET A 196 -2.15 -8.40 0.60
N GLN A 197 -3.47 -8.21 0.71
CA GLN A 197 -4.40 -9.33 0.60
C GLN A 197 -4.48 -9.80 -0.85
N MET A 198 -4.38 -11.10 -1.05
CA MET A 198 -4.42 -11.72 -2.35
C MET A 198 -5.69 -12.58 -2.51
N ALA A 199 -5.97 -13.00 -3.74
CA ALA A 199 -7.06 -13.91 -4.03
C ALA A 199 -6.92 -15.21 -3.22
N GLY A 200 -8.05 -15.86 -2.91
CA GLY A 200 -8.06 -17.11 -2.14
C GLY A 200 -7.81 -16.94 -0.63
N GLY A 201 -7.82 -15.72 -0.11
CA GLY A 201 -7.61 -15.46 1.31
C GLY A 201 -6.17 -15.68 1.76
N VAL A 202 -5.22 -15.47 0.86
CA VAL A 202 -3.77 -15.52 1.11
C VAL A 202 -3.28 -14.12 1.45
N LEU A 203 -2.35 -14.00 2.38
CA LEU A 203 -1.64 -12.75 2.67
C LEU A 203 -0.28 -12.76 1.98
N GLY A 204 -0.06 -11.80 1.07
CA GLY A 204 1.26 -11.53 0.50
C GLY A 204 2.08 -10.66 1.44
N ILE A 205 3.27 -11.13 1.81
CA ILE A 205 4.28 -10.43 2.59
C ILE A 205 5.42 -10.13 1.63
N PHE A 206 5.56 -8.87 1.26
CA PHE A 206 6.54 -8.46 0.27
C PHE A 206 7.80 -7.95 0.96
N GLY A 207 8.93 -8.41 0.48
CA GLY A 207 10.25 -7.83 0.74
C GLY A 207 10.78 -7.12 -0.49
N ARG A 208 12.01 -6.61 -0.43
CA ARG A 208 12.65 -5.93 -1.56
C ARG A 208 12.96 -6.88 -2.72
N ASN A 209 13.32 -8.14 -2.41
CA ASN A 209 13.74 -9.16 -3.36
C ASN A 209 12.96 -10.47 -3.22
N SER A 210 11.99 -10.53 -2.33
CA SER A 210 11.23 -11.74 -2.04
C SER A 210 9.75 -11.43 -1.86
N THR A 211 8.91 -12.40 -2.14
CA THR A 211 7.48 -12.37 -1.83
C THR A 211 7.10 -13.68 -1.16
N ASN A 212 6.62 -13.58 0.06
CA ASN A 212 6.16 -14.71 0.83
C ASN A 212 4.62 -14.70 0.85
N LEU A 213 4.05 -15.87 0.71
CA LEU A 213 2.61 -16.10 0.71
C LEU A 213 2.22 -16.84 1.98
N LEU A 214 1.45 -16.18 2.83
CA LEU A 214 0.92 -16.78 4.05
C LEU A 214 -0.49 -17.31 3.76
N SER A 215 -0.64 -18.60 3.79
CA SER A 215 -1.90 -19.34 3.67
C SER A 215 -2.29 -19.94 5.03
N GLY A 216 -3.50 -20.47 5.15
CA GLY A 216 -4.02 -21.00 6.40
C GLY A 216 -5.26 -20.25 6.86
N SER A 217 -5.93 -20.72 7.89
CA SER A 217 -7.16 -20.14 8.45
C SER A 217 -6.95 -19.47 9.79
N SER A 218 -5.92 -19.87 10.53
CA SER A 218 -5.59 -19.38 11.87
C SER A 218 -4.09 -19.51 12.14
N ALA A 219 -3.61 -18.92 13.24
CA ALA A 219 -2.21 -18.98 13.63
C ALA A 219 -1.68 -20.43 13.83
N THR A 220 -2.55 -21.41 14.07
CA THR A 220 -2.17 -22.82 14.25
C THR A 220 -1.91 -23.56 12.94
N ASP A 221 -2.46 -23.06 11.83
CA ASP A 221 -2.31 -23.68 10.50
C ASP A 221 -1.70 -22.72 9.46
N PHE A 222 -1.19 -21.57 9.89
CA PHE A 222 -0.47 -20.67 9.00
C PHE A 222 0.74 -21.38 8.40
N ASN A 223 0.78 -21.39 7.07
CA ASN A 223 1.86 -21.95 6.29
C ASN A 223 2.39 -20.89 5.33
N MET A 224 3.69 -20.71 5.34
CA MET A 224 4.37 -19.74 4.50
C MET A 224 5.09 -20.44 3.35
N SER A 225 4.86 -19.98 2.15
CA SER A 225 5.58 -20.39 0.93
C SER A 225 6.25 -19.16 0.30
N ASN A 226 7.45 -19.36 -0.22
CA ASN A 226 8.18 -18.30 -0.91
C ASN A 226 7.91 -18.37 -2.42
N LEU A 227 7.38 -17.31 -3.00
CA LEU A 227 7.11 -17.22 -4.44
C LEU A 227 8.39 -17.12 -5.28
N SER A 228 9.51 -16.73 -4.65
CA SER A 228 10.80 -16.53 -5.31
C SER A 228 11.62 -17.81 -5.52
N GLU A 229 11.14 -18.98 -5.06
CA GLU A 229 11.87 -20.26 -5.13
C GLU A 229 12.22 -20.72 -6.55
N HIS A 230 11.62 -20.14 -7.57
CA HIS A 230 11.84 -20.52 -8.97
C HIS A 230 12.88 -19.63 -9.69
N GLY A 231 13.79 -19.00 -8.94
CA GLY A 231 14.93 -18.24 -9.52
C GLY A 231 14.60 -16.79 -9.92
N ASN A 232 13.37 -16.36 -9.83
CA ASN A 232 12.97 -14.97 -10.02
C ASN A 232 12.87 -14.28 -8.66
N ARG A 233 13.69 -13.28 -8.43
CA ARG A 233 13.56 -12.38 -7.26
C ARG A 233 12.35 -11.49 -7.49
N ILE A 234 11.20 -11.88 -6.94
CA ILE A 234 9.94 -11.16 -7.02
C ILE A 234 9.75 -10.44 -5.69
N GLY A 235 10.01 -9.16 -5.66
CA GLY A 235 9.81 -8.32 -4.49
C GLY A 235 9.31 -6.95 -4.89
N ALA A 236 8.92 -6.12 -3.95
CA ALA A 236 8.35 -4.80 -4.19
C ALA A 236 9.23 -3.68 -3.63
N ILE A 237 9.29 -2.56 -4.32
CA ILE A 237 9.78 -1.31 -3.75
C ILE A 237 8.78 -0.86 -2.70
N GLU A 238 9.28 -0.46 -1.55
CA GLU A 238 8.49 0.01 -0.42
C GLU A 238 7.49 1.11 -0.85
N TRP A 239 6.28 1.07 -0.34
CA TRP A 239 5.17 1.99 -0.63
C TRP A 239 4.61 1.92 -2.07
N SER A 240 5.04 0.98 -2.88
CA SER A 240 4.55 0.84 -4.26
C SER A 240 3.38 -0.14 -4.40
N LEU A 241 3.09 -0.92 -3.38
CA LEU A 241 2.04 -1.94 -3.40
C LEU A 241 0.65 -1.33 -3.52
N GLN A 242 -0.13 -1.79 -4.49
CA GLN A 242 -1.50 -1.37 -4.71
C GLN A 242 -2.37 -2.56 -5.14
N GLN A 243 -3.56 -2.65 -4.56
CA GLN A 243 -4.55 -3.63 -4.99
C GLN A 243 -5.51 -3.00 -5.99
N LEU A 244 -5.63 -3.60 -7.17
CA LEU A 244 -6.58 -3.21 -8.20
C LEU A 244 -7.43 -4.41 -8.59
N GLY A 245 -8.65 -4.48 -8.03
CA GLY A 245 -9.51 -5.65 -8.14
C GLY A 245 -8.92 -6.86 -7.42
N ALA A 246 -8.83 -7.99 -8.11
CA ALA A 246 -8.25 -9.23 -7.58
C ALA A 246 -6.73 -9.35 -7.76
N ARG A 247 -6.08 -8.32 -8.28
CA ARG A 247 -4.65 -8.33 -8.62
C ARG A 247 -3.88 -7.32 -7.81
N VAL A 248 -2.65 -7.67 -7.45
CA VAL A 248 -1.71 -6.79 -6.76
C VAL A 248 -0.74 -6.23 -7.78
N ARG A 249 -0.52 -4.91 -7.73
CA ARG A 249 0.46 -4.22 -8.57
C ARG A 249 1.49 -3.56 -7.68
N TYR A 250 2.73 -3.63 -8.11
CA TYR A 250 3.86 -3.05 -7.39
C TYR A 250 4.97 -2.66 -8.36
N PHE A 251 5.88 -1.84 -7.88
CA PHE A 251 7.07 -1.46 -8.61
C PHE A 251 8.25 -2.29 -8.13
N ASP A 252 8.95 -2.91 -9.04
CA ASP A 252 10.19 -3.66 -8.80
C ASP A 252 11.35 -3.16 -9.68
N ASP A 253 12.46 -3.87 -9.69
CA ASP A 253 13.61 -3.49 -10.50
C ASP A 253 13.40 -3.65 -12.01
N ARG A 254 12.36 -4.36 -12.43
CA ARG A 254 11.99 -4.57 -13.83
C ARG A 254 10.98 -3.53 -14.33
N GLY A 255 10.22 -2.91 -13.43
CA GLY A 255 9.17 -1.95 -13.75
C GLY A 255 7.93 -2.15 -12.89
N VAL A 256 6.76 -1.78 -13.39
CA VAL A 256 5.48 -2.09 -12.74
C VAL A 256 5.10 -3.52 -13.08
N THR A 257 4.96 -4.32 -12.05
CA THR A 257 4.61 -5.74 -12.13
C THR A 257 3.22 -5.96 -11.55
N GLU A 258 2.47 -6.86 -12.15
CA GLU A 258 1.17 -7.31 -11.69
C GLU A 258 1.29 -8.77 -11.24
N LEU A 259 0.84 -9.06 -10.02
CA LEU A 259 0.76 -10.40 -9.46
C LEU A 259 -0.71 -10.78 -9.31
N GLY A 260 -1.10 -11.88 -9.89
CA GLY A 260 -2.45 -12.41 -9.84
C GLY A 260 -2.48 -13.91 -9.67
N ALA A 261 -3.61 -14.44 -9.20
CA ALA A 261 -3.83 -15.88 -9.20
C ALA A 261 -3.82 -16.40 -10.64
N SER A 262 -3.09 -17.48 -10.88
CA SER A 262 -3.15 -18.18 -12.16
C SER A 262 -4.41 -19.03 -12.24
N ASP A 263 -4.84 -19.37 -13.45
CA ASP A 263 -5.98 -20.29 -13.69
C ASP A 263 -5.66 -21.75 -13.28
N ARG A 264 -4.46 -22.02 -12.76
CA ARG A 264 -3.99 -23.33 -12.36
C ARG A 264 -3.81 -23.41 -10.84
N PHE A 265 -4.76 -24.07 -10.17
CA PHE A 265 -4.64 -24.63 -8.81
C PHE A 265 -4.01 -23.74 -7.71
N GLY A 266 -4.46 -22.49 -7.60
CA GLY A 266 -4.03 -21.62 -6.50
C GLY A 266 -2.61 -21.07 -6.60
N ASP A 267 -1.98 -21.23 -7.74
CA ASP A 267 -0.67 -20.67 -8.05
C ASP A 267 -0.76 -19.18 -8.38
N PHE A 268 0.33 -18.44 -8.24
CA PHE A 268 0.40 -17.02 -8.56
C PHE A 268 1.37 -16.79 -9.72
N GLN A 269 0.99 -15.89 -10.61
CA GLN A 269 1.81 -15.53 -11.76
C GLN A 269 2.04 -14.02 -11.79
N ASP A 270 3.29 -13.63 -12.03
CA ASP A 270 3.66 -12.24 -12.23
C ASP A 270 3.74 -11.89 -13.72
N ALA A 271 3.40 -10.67 -14.04
CA ALA A 271 3.51 -10.11 -15.38
C ALA A 271 3.94 -8.65 -15.32
N MET A 272 4.99 -8.28 -16.06
CA MET A 272 5.39 -6.89 -16.18
C MET A 272 4.45 -6.14 -17.14
N ILE A 273 3.80 -5.09 -16.64
CA ILE A 273 2.81 -4.31 -17.38
C ILE A 273 3.33 -2.97 -17.91
N SER A 274 4.52 -2.54 -17.51
CA SER A 274 5.11 -1.24 -17.88
C SER A 274 6.13 -1.29 -19.02
N VAL A 275 6.22 -2.41 -19.77
CA VAL A 275 7.26 -2.64 -20.80
C VAL A 275 7.46 -1.45 -21.74
N ASN A 276 6.36 -0.81 -22.17
CA ASN A 276 6.39 0.27 -23.16
C ASN A 276 6.87 1.63 -22.61
N ILE A 277 7.01 1.75 -21.30
CA ILE A 277 7.41 3.00 -20.63
C ILE A 277 8.58 2.80 -19.66
N ASN A 278 9.19 1.64 -19.61
CA ASN A 278 10.25 1.30 -18.64
C ASN A 278 11.46 2.22 -18.72
N ASP A 279 11.91 2.60 -19.91
CA ASP A 279 13.06 3.49 -20.08
C ASP A 279 12.86 4.87 -19.44
N TRP A 280 11.60 5.32 -19.36
CA TRP A 280 11.23 6.54 -18.65
C TRP A 280 10.98 6.30 -17.16
N LEU A 281 10.46 5.13 -16.78
CA LEU A 281 9.99 4.83 -15.43
C LEU A 281 11.12 4.38 -14.50
N LEU A 282 11.99 3.45 -14.96
CA LEU A 282 13.03 2.85 -14.13
C LEU A 282 14.01 3.85 -13.50
N PRO A 283 14.43 4.94 -14.17
CA PRO A 283 15.28 5.94 -13.52
C PRO A 283 14.64 6.64 -12.32
N LYS A 284 13.31 6.53 -12.16
CA LYS A 284 12.53 7.18 -11.10
C LYS A 284 12.21 6.26 -9.91
N LYS A 285 12.66 5.02 -9.93
CA LYS A 285 12.33 4.03 -8.90
C LYS A 285 12.83 4.37 -7.49
N ASN A 286 13.80 5.28 -7.38
CA ASN A 286 14.41 5.70 -6.13
C ASN A 286 14.09 7.16 -5.76
N LEU A 287 13.12 7.78 -6.45
CA LEU A 287 12.60 9.11 -6.14
C LEU A 287 11.42 9.00 -5.18
#